data_07b97136bfbd7534101d3c6ee0943a40
#
_entry.id   07b97136bfbd7534101d3c6ee0943a40
#
_cell.length_a   1.000
_cell.length_b   1.000
_cell.length_c   1.000
_cell.angle_alpha   90.00
_cell.angle_beta   90.00
_cell.angle_gamma   90.00
#
_symmetry.space_group_name_H-M   'P 1'
#
loop_
_entity.id
_entity.type
_entity.pdbx_description
1 polymer ?
#
loop_
_entity_poly.entity_id
_entity_poly.type
_entity_poly.pdbx_seq_one_letter_code
_entity_poly.pdbx_strand_id
1 'polypeptide(L)'
;MEITIATLMAGRWQTIEPYFWGLSIIDYPKEKINLLFLTNSDSEDFLEIIEKRIKNLKGYNSVRFLKTDIVPPSSNAFIENGVHTNQHAEVIAELYNELYSHIETEYFLFLEDDVIAPSNAINGLLPCYNDEKVGYACGTQMNRHTKIDNSVFIWDLGYKKVFPNEDSCQEKSYYGVDLRKPFGIREIGLGHFGLTMLKKSICEKLLKPIFKPYSNYSDSGALRGCDMVLCLELYKLGYKRIANFNVRGLHMDSQLRIH
;
A
#
# COMPACT_ATOMS: atom_id res chain seq x y z
N MET A 1 -0.66 20.06 -9.40
CA MET A 1 0.51 19.37 -8.81
C MET A 1 0.63 18.02 -9.50
N GLU A 2 1.85 17.54 -9.78
CA GLU A 2 2.08 16.20 -10.33
C GLU A 2 2.14 15.16 -9.23
N ILE A 3 1.58 13.97 -9.51
CA ILE A 3 1.51 12.84 -8.58
C ILE A 3 1.90 11.57 -9.32
N THR A 4 2.68 10.70 -8.69
CA THR A 4 2.94 9.35 -9.21
C THR A 4 1.97 8.36 -8.56
N ILE A 5 1.25 7.57 -9.36
CA ILE A 5 0.60 6.35 -8.90
C ILE A 5 1.56 5.21 -9.19
N ALA A 6 2.01 4.54 -8.13
CA ALA A 6 3.03 3.51 -8.18
C ALA A 6 2.45 2.17 -7.73
N THR A 7 2.59 1.13 -8.56
CA THR A 7 1.96 -0.17 -8.36
C THR A 7 2.94 -1.31 -8.57
N LEU A 8 2.98 -2.23 -7.60
CA LEU A 8 3.58 -3.54 -7.77
C LEU A 8 2.56 -4.47 -8.44
N MET A 9 2.92 -5.00 -9.61
CA MET A 9 2.08 -5.92 -10.38
C MET A 9 2.50 -7.36 -10.05
N ALA A 10 1.69 -8.03 -9.23
CA ALA A 10 2.04 -9.32 -8.61
C ALA A 10 1.75 -10.56 -9.49
N GLY A 11 1.50 -10.40 -10.79
CA GLY A 11 1.19 -11.51 -11.68
C GLY A 11 -0.26 -12.03 -11.58
N ARG A 12 -1.16 -11.29 -10.95
CA ARG A 12 -2.57 -11.63 -10.78
C ARG A 12 -3.40 -11.13 -11.96
N TRP A 13 -3.39 -11.87 -13.05
CA TRP A 13 -4.09 -11.45 -14.28
C TRP A 13 -5.59 -11.22 -14.10
N GLN A 14 -6.23 -11.86 -13.10
CA GLN A 14 -7.67 -11.70 -12.82
C GLN A 14 -8.02 -10.30 -12.31
N THR A 15 -7.09 -9.60 -11.66
CA THR A 15 -7.33 -8.27 -11.08
C THR A 15 -7.05 -7.13 -12.05
N ILE A 16 -6.43 -7.42 -13.21
CA ILE A 16 -5.97 -6.42 -14.17
C ILE A 16 -7.11 -5.50 -14.63
N GLU A 17 -8.21 -6.10 -15.13
CA GLU A 17 -9.32 -5.31 -15.68
C GLU A 17 -9.96 -4.40 -14.63
N PRO A 18 -10.37 -4.90 -13.44
CA PRO A 18 -10.91 -4.05 -12.39
C PRO A 18 -9.93 -2.98 -11.90
N TYR A 19 -8.63 -3.32 -11.81
CA TYR A 19 -7.60 -2.37 -11.42
C TYR A 19 -7.50 -1.19 -12.42
N PHE A 20 -7.37 -1.48 -13.73
CA PHE A 20 -7.28 -0.44 -14.75
C PHE A 20 -8.59 0.35 -14.90
N TRP A 21 -9.74 -0.28 -14.66
CA TRP A 21 -10.99 0.44 -14.55
C TRP A 21 -10.96 1.44 -13.38
N GLY A 22 -10.50 1.02 -12.20
CA GLY A 22 -10.31 1.90 -11.04
C GLY A 22 -9.40 3.09 -11.37
N LEU A 23 -8.25 2.86 -12.04
CA LEU A 23 -7.38 3.93 -12.50
C LEU A 23 -8.11 4.92 -13.43
N SER A 24 -8.96 4.42 -14.32
CA SER A 24 -9.63 5.25 -15.34
C SER A 24 -10.63 6.23 -14.75
N ILE A 25 -11.24 5.90 -13.60
CA ILE A 25 -12.28 6.71 -12.93
C ILE A 25 -11.71 7.69 -11.89
N ILE A 26 -10.41 7.69 -11.62
CA ILE A 26 -9.80 8.65 -10.68
C ILE A 26 -10.06 10.07 -11.18
N ASP A 27 -10.73 10.86 -10.32
CA ASP A 27 -11.07 12.27 -10.57
C ASP A 27 -9.88 13.17 -10.22
N TYR A 28 -8.89 13.17 -11.12
CA TYR A 28 -7.71 14.04 -11.08
C TYR A 28 -7.22 14.27 -12.51
N PRO A 29 -6.69 15.44 -12.87
CA PRO A 29 -6.19 15.70 -14.21
C PRO A 29 -5.15 14.67 -14.64
N LYS A 30 -5.46 13.86 -15.65
CA LYS A 30 -4.59 12.75 -16.09
C LYS A 30 -3.21 13.23 -16.51
N GLU A 31 -3.15 14.41 -17.14
CA GLU A 31 -1.90 15.06 -17.53
C GLU A 31 -1.01 15.50 -16.36
N LYS A 32 -1.48 15.30 -15.13
CA LYS A 32 -0.72 15.49 -13.88
C LYS A 32 -0.45 14.19 -13.13
N ILE A 33 -0.83 13.05 -13.71
CA ILE A 33 -0.58 11.73 -13.14
C ILE A 33 0.54 11.04 -13.91
N ASN A 34 1.57 10.63 -13.20
CA ASN A 34 2.59 9.69 -13.66
C ASN A 34 2.19 8.28 -13.20
N LEU A 35 2.13 7.34 -14.12
CA LEU A 35 1.88 5.94 -13.80
C LEU A 35 3.20 5.18 -13.81
N LEU A 36 3.49 4.49 -12.72
CA LEU A 36 4.69 3.68 -12.56
C LEU A 36 4.28 2.26 -12.13
N PHE A 37 4.56 1.29 -12.98
CA PHE A 37 4.31 -0.12 -12.73
C PHE A 37 5.63 -0.85 -12.62
N LEU A 38 5.77 -1.71 -11.61
CA LEU A 38 6.91 -2.60 -11.43
C LEU A 38 6.40 -4.03 -11.27
N THR A 39 7.04 -4.98 -11.96
CA THR A 39 6.73 -6.40 -11.82
C THR A 39 7.99 -7.24 -11.73
N ASN A 40 7.90 -8.32 -10.96
CA ASN A 40 8.87 -9.41 -10.95
C ASN A 40 8.29 -10.72 -11.51
N SER A 41 7.18 -10.63 -12.24
CA SER A 41 6.54 -11.80 -12.84
C SER A 41 7.35 -12.30 -14.05
N ASP A 42 7.52 -13.62 -14.14
CA ASP A 42 8.12 -14.31 -15.29
C ASP A 42 7.07 -14.87 -16.25
N SER A 43 5.77 -14.68 -15.97
CA SER A 43 4.69 -15.14 -16.82
C SER A 43 4.61 -14.29 -18.09
N GLU A 44 4.97 -14.86 -19.25
CA GLU A 44 4.91 -14.18 -20.55
C GLU A 44 3.48 -13.72 -20.86
N ASP A 45 2.48 -14.58 -20.60
CA ASP A 45 1.06 -14.25 -20.82
C ASP A 45 0.63 -13.04 -19.98
N PHE A 46 1.05 -12.98 -18.73
CA PHE A 46 0.77 -11.85 -17.86
C PHE A 46 1.43 -10.56 -18.38
N LEU A 47 2.69 -10.63 -18.76
CA LEU A 47 3.44 -9.50 -19.30
C LEU A 47 2.80 -8.95 -20.58
N GLU A 48 2.40 -9.83 -21.49
CA GLU A 48 1.72 -9.44 -22.75
C GLU A 48 0.40 -8.69 -22.47
N ILE A 49 -0.42 -9.19 -21.54
CA ILE A 49 -1.69 -8.57 -21.17
C ILE A 49 -1.45 -7.18 -20.58
N ILE A 50 -0.50 -7.06 -19.63
CA ILE A 50 -0.18 -5.78 -18.99
C ILE A 50 0.36 -4.77 -20.00
N GLU A 51 1.31 -5.15 -20.85
CA GLU A 51 1.84 -4.26 -21.87
C GLU A 51 0.77 -3.76 -22.83
N LYS A 52 -0.13 -4.63 -23.24
CA LYS A 52 -1.27 -4.25 -24.09
C LYS A 52 -2.18 -3.23 -23.40
N ARG A 53 -2.42 -3.40 -22.10
CA ARG A 53 -3.22 -2.44 -21.31
C ARG A 53 -2.51 -1.11 -21.16
N ILE A 54 -1.23 -1.12 -20.83
CA ILE A 54 -0.41 0.09 -20.66
C ILE A 54 -0.34 0.90 -21.96
N LYS A 55 -0.14 0.25 -23.12
CA LYS A 55 -0.13 0.91 -24.43
C LYS A 55 -1.42 1.66 -24.77
N ASN A 56 -2.53 1.25 -24.14
CA ASN A 56 -3.84 1.87 -24.33
C ASN A 56 -4.14 3.02 -23.35
N LEU A 57 -3.29 3.25 -22.35
CA LEU A 57 -3.43 4.37 -21.43
C LEU A 57 -3.09 5.69 -22.14
N LYS A 58 -4.06 6.60 -22.19
CA LYS A 58 -3.93 7.88 -22.86
C LYS A 58 -4.19 9.05 -21.90
N GLY A 59 -3.54 10.17 -22.16
CA GLY A 59 -3.75 11.42 -21.46
C GLY A 59 -2.96 11.53 -20.14
N TYR A 60 -2.28 10.49 -19.67
CA TYR A 60 -1.40 10.57 -18.50
C TYR A 60 -0.11 11.33 -18.85
N ASN A 61 0.49 11.99 -17.84
CA ASN A 61 1.75 12.74 -18.02
C ASN A 61 2.89 11.80 -18.45
N SER A 62 3.01 10.68 -17.77
CA SER A 62 3.92 9.58 -18.16
C SER A 62 3.34 8.22 -17.78
N VAL A 63 3.78 7.19 -18.50
CA VAL A 63 3.46 5.79 -18.19
C VAL A 63 4.73 4.98 -18.33
N ARG A 64 5.19 4.38 -17.22
CA ARG A 64 6.39 3.56 -17.16
C ARG A 64 6.05 2.15 -16.66
N PHE A 65 6.54 1.15 -17.36
CA PHE A 65 6.45 -0.25 -16.95
C PHE A 65 7.86 -0.82 -16.85
N LEU A 66 8.19 -1.34 -15.67
CA LEU A 66 9.52 -1.85 -15.35
C LEU A 66 9.40 -3.32 -14.94
N LYS A 67 10.34 -4.12 -15.40
CA LYS A 67 10.56 -5.48 -14.91
C LYS A 67 11.83 -5.47 -14.05
N THR A 68 11.77 -6.15 -12.90
CA THR A 68 12.90 -6.31 -11.99
C THR A 68 13.39 -7.75 -11.97
N ASP A 69 14.66 -7.93 -11.61
CA ASP A 69 15.28 -9.23 -11.40
C ASP A 69 15.13 -9.75 -9.96
N ILE A 70 14.40 -9.04 -9.09
CA ILE A 70 14.08 -9.52 -7.74
C ILE A 70 13.24 -10.79 -7.86
N VAL A 71 13.81 -11.91 -7.43
CA VAL A 71 13.19 -13.23 -7.56
C VAL A 71 11.94 -13.32 -6.69
N PRO A 72 10.78 -13.72 -7.25
CA PRO A 72 9.59 -13.94 -6.43
C PRO A 72 9.87 -14.99 -5.35
N PRO A 73 9.26 -14.88 -4.16
CA PRO A 73 9.38 -15.92 -3.16
C PRO A 73 8.84 -17.25 -3.73
N SER A 74 9.47 -18.36 -3.39
CA SER A 74 9.01 -19.67 -3.85
C SER A 74 7.54 -19.89 -3.45
N SER A 75 6.78 -20.66 -4.26
CA SER A 75 5.37 -20.93 -4.02
C SER A 75 5.07 -21.52 -2.63
N ASN A 76 6.05 -22.22 -2.04
CA ASN A 76 5.96 -22.76 -0.67
C ASN A 76 6.18 -21.69 0.42
N ALA A 77 6.69 -20.51 0.05
CA ALA A 77 6.87 -19.40 0.98
C ALA A 77 5.58 -18.65 1.30
N PHE A 78 4.48 -18.94 0.60
CA PHE A 78 3.27 -18.13 0.70
C PHE A 78 2.39 -18.43 1.91
N ILE A 79 2.35 -19.65 2.45
CA ILE A 79 1.46 -19.92 3.60
C ILE A 79 1.93 -21.17 4.38
N GLU A 80 2.63 -20.98 5.47
CA GLU A 80 2.46 -21.89 6.61
C GLU A 80 1.48 -21.23 7.60
N ASN A 81 0.32 -21.82 7.79
CA ASN A 81 -0.71 -21.39 8.74
C ASN A 81 -1.28 -19.96 8.53
N GLY A 82 -1.35 -19.46 7.30
CA GLY A 82 -1.91 -18.12 7.01
C GLY A 82 -0.97 -16.95 7.34
N VAL A 83 0.28 -17.23 7.65
CA VAL A 83 1.31 -16.23 7.94
C VAL A 83 2.27 -16.15 6.75
N HIS A 84 2.50 -14.96 6.23
CA HIS A 84 3.55 -14.73 5.23
C HIS A 84 4.90 -15.13 5.81
N THR A 85 5.70 -15.91 5.04
CA THR A 85 7.05 -16.24 5.46
C THR A 85 7.93 -15.00 5.50
N ASN A 86 9.02 -15.08 6.25
CA ASN A 86 10.01 -13.99 6.33
C ASN A 86 10.52 -13.60 4.94
N GLN A 87 10.80 -14.58 4.07
CA GLN A 87 11.23 -14.37 2.70
C GLN A 87 10.22 -13.53 1.88
N HIS A 88 8.92 -13.77 2.05
CA HIS A 88 7.90 -12.97 1.36
C HIS A 88 7.93 -11.50 1.81
N ALA A 89 8.04 -11.25 3.11
CA ALA A 89 8.10 -9.89 3.65
C ALA A 89 9.37 -9.14 3.20
N GLU A 90 10.50 -9.85 3.09
CA GLU A 90 11.76 -9.30 2.59
C GLU A 90 11.64 -8.92 1.11
N VAL A 91 11.18 -9.83 0.26
CA VAL A 91 11.01 -9.58 -1.17
C VAL A 91 10.04 -8.43 -1.43
N ILE A 92 8.91 -8.36 -0.72
CA ILE A 92 7.98 -7.23 -0.85
C ILE A 92 8.63 -5.91 -0.46
N ALA A 93 9.44 -5.90 0.59
CA ALA A 93 10.15 -4.69 1.00
C ALA A 93 11.20 -4.24 -0.04
N GLU A 94 11.93 -5.18 -0.65
CA GLU A 94 12.86 -4.90 -1.74
C GLU A 94 12.14 -4.32 -2.95
N LEU A 95 11.01 -4.91 -3.35
CA LEU A 95 10.19 -4.43 -4.47
C LEU A 95 9.68 -3.01 -4.23
N TYR A 96 9.23 -2.68 -3.01
CA TYR A 96 8.81 -1.30 -2.68
C TYR A 96 9.98 -0.33 -2.68
N ASN A 97 11.19 -0.72 -2.23
CA ASN A 97 12.37 0.13 -2.32
C ASN A 97 12.78 0.39 -3.78
N GLU A 98 12.72 -0.62 -4.63
CA GLU A 98 12.99 -0.46 -6.06
C GLU A 98 11.95 0.45 -6.72
N LEU A 99 10.65 0.16 -6.52
CA LEU A 99 9.56 0.99 -7.03
C LEU A 99 9.73 2.46 -6.59
N TYR A 100 10.04 2.69 -5.32
CA TYR A 100 10.28 4.02 -4.77
C TYR A 100 11.47 4.73 -5.42
N SER A 101 12.54 4.03 -5.76
CA SER A 101 13.73 4.61 -6.39
C SER A 101 13.44 5.28 -7.73
N HIS A 102 12.36 4.91 -8.39
CA HIS A 102 11.89 5.44 -9.65
C HIS A 102 10.85 6.57 -9.51
N ILE A 103 10.44 6.94 -8.28
CA ILE A 103 9.47 8.02 -8.03
C ILE A 103 10.20 9.36 -7.99
N GLU A 104 9.75 10.29 -8.83
CA GLU A 104 10.34 11.62 -8.96
C GLU A 104 9.48 12.73 -8.35
N THR A 105 8.16 12.49 -8.25
CA THR A 105 7.20 13.48 -7.72
C THR A 105 7.25 13.58 -6.20
N GLU A 106 6.90 14.75 -5.67
CA GLU A 106 6.84 15.00 -4.22
C GLU A 106 5.76 14.16 -3.53
N TYR A 107 4.60 13.97 -4.17
CA TYR A 107 3.54 13.12 -3.67
C TYR A 107 3.38 11.89 -4.57
N PHE A 108 3.19 10.74 -3.95
CA PHE A 108 2.93 9.52 -4.66
C PHE A 108 1.90 8.66 -3.93
N LEU A 109 1.14 7.92 -4.72
CA LEU A 109 0.11 7.00 -4.27
C LEU A 109 0.57 5.58 -4.54
N PHE A 110 0.82 4.78 -3.50
CA PHE A 110 0.86 3.34 -3.64
C PHE A 110 -0.57 2.83 -3.81
N LEU A 111 -0.77 2.06 -4.86
CA LEU A 111 -2.03 1.41 -5.19
C LEU A 111 -1.74 -0.05 -5.54
N GLU A 112 -2.18 -0.99 -4.71
CA GLU A 112 -1.98 -2.43 -4.99
C GLU A 112 -2.82 -2.88 -6.18
N ASP A 113 -2.32 -3.88 -6.94
CA ASP A 113 -2.93 -4.40 -8.17
C ASP A 113 -4.23 -5.20 -7.93
N ASP A 114 -4.59 -5.45 -6.66
CA ASP A 114 -5.84 -6.06 -6.23
C ASP A 114 -6.79 -5.07 -5.52
N VAL A 115 -6.54 -3.77 -5.67
CA VAL A 115 -7.40 -2.71 -5.16
C VAL A 115 -7.98 -1.88 -6.30
N ILE A 116 -9.30 -1.79 -6.37
CA ILE A 116 -10.00 -0.87 -7.25
C ILE A 116 -10.01 0.50 -6.57
N ALA A 117 -9.31 1.47 -7.15
CA ALA A 117 -9.26 2.81 -6.61
C ALA A 117 -10.62 3.51 -6.71
N PRO A 118 -11.07 4.26 -5.68
CA PRO A 118 -12.23 5.12 -5.80
C PRO A 118 -11.92 6.38 -6.62
N SER A 119 -12.92 7.01 -7.21
CA SER A 119 -12.72 8.22 -8.01
C SER A 119 -12.04 9.34 -7.23
N ASN A 120 -12.30 9.47 -5.95
CA ASN A 120 -11.72 10.49 -5.06
C ASN A 120 -10.38 10.07 -4.42
N ALA A 121 -9.68 9.06 -4.93
CA ALA A 121 -8.45 8.54 -4.32
C ALA A 121 -7.42 9.65 -4.07
N ILE A 122 -7.11 10.46 -5.07
CA ILE A 122 -6.13 11.55 -4.94
C ILE A 122 -6.75 12.75 -4.21
N ASN A 123 -7.89 13.25 -4.67
CA ASN A 123 -8.54 14.44 -4.11
C ASN A 123 -8.96 14.26 -2.64
N GLY A 124 -9.16 13.03 -2.18
CA GLY A 124 -9.47 12.74 -0.79
C GLY A 124 -8.24 12.57 0.10
N LEU A 125 -7.10 12.12 -0.43
CA LEU A 125 -5.89 11.90 0.37
C LEU A 125 -4.95 13.11 0.40
N LEU A 126 -4.80 13.81 -0.72
CA LEU A 126 -3.90 14.95 -0.83
C LEU A 126 -4.17 16.06 0.20
N PRO A 127 -5.43 16.44 0.50
CA PRO A 127 -5.71 17.45 1.53
C PRO A 127 -5.28 17.06 2.96
N CYS A 128 -5.06 15.78 3.24
CA CYS A 128 -4.52 15.36 4.55
C CYS A 128 -3.16 16.01 4.84
N TYR A 129 -2.39 16.33 3.81
CA TYR A 129 -1.06 16.96 3.90
C TYR A 129 -1.09 18.49 4.08
N ASN A 130 -2.26 19.11 4.22
CA ASN A 130 -2.38 20.49 4.70
C ASN A 130 -1.87 20.63 6.16
N ASP A 131 -1.84 19.55 6.93
CA ASP A 131 -1.08 19.46 8.17
C ASP A 131 0.33 18.92 7.86
N GLU A 132 1.35 19.75 7.99
CA GLU A 132 2.76 19.40 7.74
C GLU A 132 3.28 18.24 8.58
N LYS A 133 2.60 17.93 9.68
CA LYS A 133 2.93 16.77 10.53
C LYS A 133 2.44 15.44 9.96
N VAL A 134 1.65 15.45 8.89
CA VAL A 134 1.18 14.21 8.27
C VAL A 134 2.29 13.61 7.41
N GLY A 135 2.75 12.42 7.77
CA GLY A 135 3.74 11.64 7.02
C GLY A 135 3.15 10.51 6.19
N TYR A 136 1.92 10.12 6.50
CA TYR A 136 1.23 8.99 5.89
C TYR A 136 -0.27 9.27 5.83
N ALA A 137 -0.87 9.09 4.67
CA ALA A 137 -2.31 9.21 4.49
C ALA A 137 -2.84 8.02 3.67
N CYS A 138 -3.78 7.24 4.20
CA CYS A 138 -4.39 6.14 3.46
C CYS A 138 -5.90 6.28 3.34
N GLY A 139 -6.44 5.66 2.30
CA GLY A 139 -7.83 5.29 2.23
C GLY A 139 -8.12 4.06 3.06
N THR A 140 -9.32 3.54 2.94
CA THR A 140 -9.73 2.30 3.59
C THR A 140 -10.01 1.23 2.54
N GLN A 141 -9.74 -0.01 2.88
CA GLN A 141 -10.13 -1.17 2.09
C GLN A 141 -10.62 -2.26 3.05
N MET A 142 -11.56 -3.08 2.58
CA MET A 142 -12.08 -4.19 3.38
C MET A 142 -10.98 -5.21 3.63
N ASN A 143 -10.97 -5.77 4.84
CA ASN A 143 -10.04 -6.83 5.17
C ASN A 143 -10.52 -8.17 4.61
N ARG A 144 -9.86 -8.69 3.57
CA ARG A 144 -10.18 -9.99 2.96
C ARG A 144 -9.84 -11.20 3.83
N HIS A 145 -9.05 -11.01 4.89
CA HIS A 145 -8.57 -12.10 5.76
C HIS A 145 -9.43 -12.33 7.00
N THR A 146 -10.39 -11.46 7.28
CA THR A 146 -11.28 -11.60 8.42
C THR A 146 -12.69 -12.00 7.96
N LYS A 147 -13.33 -12.89 8.74
CA LYS A 147 -14.75 -13.21 8.56
C LYS A 147 -15.69 -12.11 9.11
N ILE A 148 -15.11 -11.00 9.54
CA ILE A 148 -15.88 -9.88 10.09
C ILE A 148 -16.23 -8.97 8.93
N ASP A 149 -17.48 -9.05 8.49
CA ASP A 149 -18.01 -8.14 7.49
C ASP A 149 -17.84 -6.68 7.93
N ASN A 150 -17.36 -5.86 6.99
CA ASN A 150 -17.11 -4.42 7.20
C ASN A 150 -15.92 -4.05 8.12
N SER A 151 -14.97 -4.94 8.36
CA SER A 151 -13.71 -4.54 8.99
C SER A 151 -12.70 -4.02 7.95
N VAL A 152 -11.94 -3.00 8.32
CA VAL A 152 -10.84 -2.48 7.50
C VAL A 152 -9.49 -2.89 8.05
N PHE A 153 -8.51 -2.98 7.16
CA PHE A 153 -7.13 -3.28 7.51
C PHE A 153 -6.40 -2.02 8.02
N ILE A 154 -6.92 -1.44 9.11
CA ILE A 154 -6.36 -0.28 9.79
C ILE A 154 -6.41 -0.54 11.28
N TRP A 155 -5.35 -0.20 11.99
CA TRP A 155 -5.29 -0.32 13.43
C TRP A 155 -5.24 1.04 14.11
N ASP A 156 -6.03 1.19 15.15
CA ASP A 156 -5.89 2.29 16.08
C ASP A 156 -4.55 2.20 16.83
N LEU A 157 -4.16 3.24 17.53
CA LEU A 157 -2.88 3.31 18.23
C LEU A 157 -2.61 2.06 19.09
N GLY A 158 -1.64 1.25 18.74
CA GLY A 158 -1.41 -0.05 19.37
C GLY A 158 -0.06 -0.68 19.06
N TYR A 159 0.98 0.12 18.94
CA TYR A 159 2.30 -0.35 18.49
C TYR A 159 2.91 -1.42 19.39
N LYS A 160 2.78 -1.33 20.72
CA LYS A 160 3.43 -2.26 21.64
C LYS A 160 2.96 -3.70 21.46
N LYS A 161 1.70 -3.91 21.11
CA LYS A 161 1.17 -5.25 20.79
C LYS A 161 1.73 -5.81 19.48
N VAL A 162 2.06 -4.95 18.52
CA VAL A 162 2.60 -5.32 17.21
C VAL A 162 4.12 -5.38 17.24
N PHE A 163 4.74 -4.51 18.01
CA PHE A 163 6.19 -4.35 18.16
C PHE A 163 6.58 -4.37 19.65
N PRO A 164 6.49 -5.52 20.34
CA PRO A 164 6.64 -5.61 21.81
C PRO A 164 8.01 -5.19 22.31
N ASN A 165 9.04 -5.26 21.48
CA ASN A 165 10.43 -4.90 21.82
C ASN A 165 10.75 -3.42 21.56
N GLU A 166 9.73 -2.61 21.17
CA GLU A 166 9.94 -1.18 20.92
C GLU A 166 9.48 -0.35 22.11
N ASP A 167 10.41 0.14 22.91
CA ASP A 167 10.13 0.91 24.13
C ASP A 167 9.36 2.23 23.87
N SER A 168 9.47 2.76 22.65
CA SER A 168 8.75 3.98 22.25
C SER A 168 7.27 3.77 21.92
N CYS A 169 6.81 2.52 21.89
CA CYS A 169 5.43 2.18 21.52
C CYS A 169 4.46 2.39 22.68
N GLN A 170 3.33 3.02 22.39
CA GLN A 170 2.26 3.20 23.37
C GLN A 170 1.44 1.92 23.54
N GLU A 171 1.08 1.60 24.81
CA GLU A 171 0.11 0.55 25.09
C GLU A 171 -1.30 1.06 24.85
N LYS A 172 -1.89 0.70 23.70
CA LYS A 172 -3.32 0.91 23.44
C LYS A 172 -3.93 -0.36 22.84
N SER A 173 -5.23 -0.51 23.01
CA SER A 173 -5.95 -1.64 22.48
C SER A 173 -5.91 -1.67 20.95
N TYR A 174 -5.70 -2.84 20.43
CA TYR A 174 -5.55 -3.17 19.04
C TYR A 174 -6.85 -3.81 18.53
N TYR A 175 -7.50 -3.19 17.57
CA TYR A 175 -8.67 -3.75 16.88
C TYR A 175 -8.86 -3.10 15.50
N GLY A 176 -9.48 -3.83 14.58
CA GLY A 176 -9.92 -3.29 13.31
C GLY A 176 -11.04 -2.28 13.49
N VAL A 177 -11.05 -1.23 12.69
CA VAL A 177 -12.08 -0.20 12.76
C VAL A 177 -13.34 -0.64 12.00
N ASP A 178 -14.51 -0.50 12.62
CA ASP A 178 -15.80 -0.86 12.02
C ASP A 178 -16.24 0.22 11.00
N LEU A 179 -16.29 -0.15 9.72
CA LEU A 179 -16.72 0.75 8.63
C LEU A 179 -18.20 1.17 8.67
N ARG A 180 -19.03 0.49 9.46
CA ARG A 180 -20.45 0.88 9.60
C ARG A 180 -20.64 2.23 10.24
N LYS A 181 -19.59 2.76 10.88
CA LYS A 181 -19.62 4.09 11.51
C LYS A 181 -19.00 5.12 10.55
N PRO A 182 -19.64 6.29 10.36
CA PRO A 182 -19.03 7.38 9.59
C PRO A 182 -17.86 7.95 10.39
N PHE A 183 -16.66 7.94 9.81
CA PHE A 183 -15.47 8.31 10.56
C PHE A 183 -14.76 9.57 10.07
N GLY A 184 -14.94 9.96 8.81
CA GLY A 184 -14.20 11.07 8.24
C GLY A 184 -12.69 10.81 8.26
N ILE A 185 -11.91 11.80 8.67
CA ILE A 185 -10.44 11.72 8.76
C ILE A 185 -10.04 11.43 10.21
N ARG A 186 -9.16 10.44 10.41
CA ARG A 186 -8.66 10.07 11.75
C ARG A 186 -7.17 9.79 11.75
N GLU A 187 -6.51 10.12 12.84
CA GLU A 187 -5.18 9.59 13.12
C GLU A 187 -5.28 8.12 13.52
N ILE A 188 -4.36 7.31 12.96
CA ILE A 188 -4.31 5.85 13.13
C ILE A 188 -2.93 5.44 13.63
N GLY A 189 -2.83 4.22 14.17
CA GLY A 189 -1.57 3.62 14.53
C GLY A 189 -0.84 3.05 13.33
N LEU A 190 -1.47 2.12 12.64
CA LEU A 190 -0.93 1.38 11.51
C LEU A 190 -1.93 1.40 10.34
N GLY A 191 -1.40 1.42 9.13
CA GLY A 191 -2.14 1.32 7.88
C GLY A 191 -1.52 0.28 6.95
N HIS A 192 -1.92 0.32 5.69
CA HIS A 192 -1.51 -0.60 4.63
C HIS A 192 -1.09 0.18 3.38
N PHE A 193 -0.44 -0.48 2.40
CA PHE A 193 -0.06 0.17 1.13
C PHE A 193 -1.10 0.08 0.02
N GLY A 194 -2.16 -0.69 0.21
CA GLY A 194 -3.17 -0.91 -0.85
C GLY A 194 -3.78 0.34 -1.46
N LEU A 195 -3.89 1.43 -0.69
CA LEU A 195 -4.36 2.74 -1.15
C LEU A 195 -3.77 3.81 -0.23
N THR A 196 -2.50 4.16 -0.46
CA THR A 196 -1.73 5.01 0.47
C THR A 196 -0.95 6.08 -0.24
N MET A 197 -1.18 7.33 0.14
CA MET A 197 -0.40 8.48 -0.32
C MET A 197 0.73 8.77 0.66
N LEU A 198 1.91 9.02 0.11
CA LEU A 198 3.12 9.38 0.83
C LEU A 198 3.74 10.64 0.24
N LYS A 199 4.56 11.30 1.04
CA LYS A 199 5.33 12.47 0.66
C LYS A 199 6.82 12.12 0.60
N LYS A 200 7.46 12.32 -0.57
CA LYS A 200 8.85 11.92 -0.84
C LYS A 200 9.83 12.55 0.14
N SER A 201 9.73 13.86 0.35
CA SER A 201 10.59 14.59 1.29
C SER A 201 10.49 14.14 2.75
N ILE A 202 9.40 13.46 3.13
CA ILE A 202 9.26 12.84 4.45
C ILE A 202 9.92 11.45 4.43
N CYS A 203 9.68 10.64 3.39
CA CYS A 203 10.32 9.34 3.24
C CYS A 203 11.85 9.44 3.22
N GLU A 204 12.42 10.50 2.63
CA GLU A 204 13.86 10.75 2.58
C GLU A 204 14.49 11.03 3.94
N LYS A 205 13.70 11.33 4.97
CA LYS A 205 14.19 11.48 6.37
C LYS A 205 14.32 10.15 7.10
N LEU A 206 13.79 9.07 6.54
CA LEU A 206 13.88 7.74 7.11
C LEU A 206 15.24 7.10 6.84
N LEU A 207 15.66 6.21 7.75
CA LEU A 207 16.86 5.41 7.53
C LEU A 207 16.65 4.44 6.38
N LYS A 208 17.61 4.38 5.48
CA LYS A 208 17.59 3.43 4.35
C LYS A 208 17.96 2.00 4.80
N PRO A 209 17.35 0.95 4.22
CA PRO A 209 16.26 1.02 3.25
C PRO A 209 14.99 1.56 3.90
N ILE A 210 14.17 2.32 3.13
CA ILE A 210 12.95 2.96 3.63
C ILE A 210 11.89 1.92 3.97
N PHE A 211 11.70 0.98 3.07
CA PHE A 211 10.77 -0.14 3.26
C PHE A 211 11.58 -1.34 3.75
N LYS A 212 11.28 -1.82 4.93
CA LYS A 212 11.98 -2.95 5.56
C LYS A 212 10.98 -3.80 6.34
N PRO A 213 11.12 -5.12 6.35
CA PRO A 213 10.33 -5.97 7.21
C PRO A 213 10.83 -5.85 8.66
N TYR A 214 9.99 -6.18 9.61
CA TYR A 214 10.39 -6.23 11.02
C TYR A 214 10.85 -7.64 11.40
N SER A 215 12.15 -7.82 11.59
CA SER A 215 12.79 -9.13 11.76
C SER A 215 12.86 -9.65 13.20
N ASN A 216 12.52 -8.85 14.22
CA ASN A 216 12.74 -9.20 15.62
C ASN A 216 11.45 -9.56 16.38
N TYR A 217 10.53 -10.26 15.74
CA TYR A 217 9.30 -10.68 16.40
C TYR A 217 9.52 -12.04 17.10
N SER A 218 9.69 -12.01 18.43
CA SER A 218 10.19 -13.16 19.21
C SER A 218 9.19 -14.28 19.42
N ASP A 219 7.87 -14.03 19.38
CA ASP A 219 6.90 -14.99 19.90
C ASP A 219 6.16 -15.80 18.83
N SER A 220 6.19 -15.42 17.57
CA SER A 220 5.53 -16.15 16.49
C SER A 220 6.39 -16.41 15.26
N GLY A 221 7.62 -15.88 15.22
CA GLY A 221 8.50 -15.99 14.06
C GLY A 221 8.03 -15.24 12.81
N ALA A 222 6.87 -14.60 12.86
CA ALA A 222 6.29 -13.92 11.72
C ALA A 222 6.82 -12.49 11.59
N LEU A 223 7.39 -12.15 10.43
CA LEU A 223 7.72 -10.77 10.10
C LEU A 223 6.46 -9.92 9.92
N ARG A 224 6.56 -8.65 10.29
CA ARG A 224 5.54 -7.65 9.97
C ARG A 224 5.83 -7.03 8.62
N GLY A 225 4.78 -6.69 7.90
CA GLY A 225 4.88 -6.03 6.60
C GLY A 225 5.60 -4.68 6.69
N CYS A 226 6.25 -4.29 5.62
CA CYS A 226 6.99 -3.03 5.53
C CYS A 226 6.10 -1.79 5.67
N ASP A 227 4.80 -1.90 5.39
CA ASP A 227 3.77 -0.89 5.62
C ASP A 227 3.60 -0.55 7.11
N MET A 228 3.55 -1.58 7.95
CA MET A 228 3.46 -1.40 9.41
C MET A 228 4.74 -0.79 9.97
N VAL A 229 5.91 -1.25 9.48
CA VAL A 229 7.21 -0.72 9.89
C VAL A 229 7.35 0.75 9.50
N LEU A 230 6.92 1.13 8.30
CA LEU A 230 6.90 2.53 7.88
C LEU A 230 6.07 3.39 8.84
N CYS A 231 4.88 2.93 9.23
CA CYS A 231 4.03 3.63 10.19
C CYS A 231 4.75 3.84 11.54
N LEU A 232 5.46 2.81 12.04
CA LEU A 232 6.23 2.91 13.27
C LEU A 232 7.39 3.91 13.16
N GLU A 233 8.15 3.87 12.07
CA GLU A 233 9.28 4.78 11.86
C GLU A 233 8.81 6.24 11.74
N LEU A 234 7.70 6.49 11.04
CA LEU A 234 7.08 7.80 10.99
C LEU A 234 6.60 8.28 12.36
N TYR A 235 6.04 7.38 13.18
CA TYR A 235 5.68 7.68 14.57
C TYR A 235 6.88 8.14 15.40
N LYS A 236 8.00 7.41 15.31
CA LYS A 236 9.25 7.76 16.02
C LYS A 236 9.79 9.14 15.63
N LEU A 237 9.57 9.56 14.38
CA LEU A 237 9.92 10.89 13.88
C LEU A 237 8.87 11.97 14.22
N GLY A 238 7.80 11.62 14.93
CA GLY A 238 6.74 12.56 15.32
C GLY A 238 5.72 12.88 14.23
N TYR A 239 5.71 12.12 13.12
CA TYR A 239 4.71 12.28 12.07
C TYR A 239 3.40 11.57 12.39
N LYS A 240 2.29 12.19 11.98
CA LYS A 240 0.96 11.60 12.04
C LYS A 240 0.73 10.62 10.90
N ARG A 241 -0.03 9.59 11.16
CA ARG A 241 -0.56 8.64 10.19
C ARG A 241 -2.07 8.82 10.19
N ILE A 242 -2.63 9.10 9.03
CA ILE A 242 -4.02 9.49 8.86
C ILE A 242 -4.73 8.45 7.99
N ALA A 243 -5.95 8.08 8.34
CA ALA A 243 -6.88 7.40 7.46
C ALA A 243 -8.04 8.32 7.11
N ASN A 244 -8.34 8.46 5.83
CA ASN A 244 -9.55 9.11 5.36
C ASN A 244 -10.60 8.04 5.00
N PHE A 245 -11.59 7.85 5.86
CA PHE A 245 -12.64 6.84 5.70
C PHE A 245 -13.66 7.17 4.60
N ASN A 246 -13.59 8.37 4.01
CA ASN A 246 -14.38 8.73 2.83
C ASN A 246 -13.69 8.29 1.52
N VAL A 247 -12.43 7.84 1.57
CA VAL A 247 -11.68 7.29 0.45
C VAL A 247 -11.67 5.77 0.60
N ARG A 248 -12.56 5.08 -0.14
CA ARG A 248 -12.79 3.65 0.03
C ARG A 248 -12.45 2.89 -1.24
N GLY A 249 -11.37 2.15 -1.22
CA GLY A 249 -10.99 1.18 -2.24
C GLY A 249 -11.76 -0.12 -2.07
N LEU A 250 -12.03 -0.80 -3.17
CA LEU A 250 -12.60 -2.15 -3.15
C LEU A 250 -11.47 -3.17 -3.30
N HIS A 251 -11.33 -4.03 -2.32
CA HIS A 251 -10.27 -5.05 -2.29
C HIS A 251 -10.79 -6.34 -2.93
N MET A 252 -10.03 -6.89 -3.86
CA MET A 252 -10.34 -8.14 -4.54
C MET A 252 -9.57 -9.28 -3.89
N ASP A 253 -10.23 -10.42 -3.69
CA ASP A 253 -9.55 -11.65 -3.30
C ASP A 253 -9.19 -12.52 -4.53
N SER A 254 -8.47 -13.62 -4.29
CA SER A 254 -8.08 -14.57 -5.34
C SER A 254 -9.27 -15.24 -6.05
N GLN A 255 -10.47 -15.12 -5.50
CA GLN A 255 -11.70 -15.65 -6.08
C GLN A 255 -12.54 -14.55 -6.77
N LEU A 256 -11.95 -13.35 -6.99
CA LEU A 256 -12.61 -12.17 -7.56
C LEU A 256 -13.81 -11.66 -6.75
N ARG A 257 -13.92 -12.04 -5.48
CA ARG A 257 -14.94 -11.43 -4.63
C ARG A 257 -14.47 -10.02 -4.27
N ILE A 258 -15.38 -9.08 -4.46
CA ILE A 258 -15.18 -7.68 -4.07
C ILE A 258 -15.64 -7.54 -2.61
N HIS A 259 -14.77 -7.05 -1.77
CA HIS A 259 -14.99 -6.80 -0.36
C HIS A 259 -14.99 -5.31 -0.02
#